data_3e3cc2b17e04902fadf32e77d3836621
#
_entry.id   3e3cc2b17e04902fadf32e77d3836621
#
_cell.length_a   1.000
_cell.length_b   1.000
_cell.length_c   1.000
_cell.angle_alpha   90.00
_cell.angle_beta   90.00
_cell.angle_gamma   90.00
#
_symmetry.space_group_name_H-M   'P 1'
#
loop_
_entity.id
_entity.type
_entity.pdbx_description
1 polymer ?
#
loop_
_entity_poly.entity_id
_entity_poly.type
_entity_poly.pdbx_seq_one_letter_code
_entity_poly.pdbx_strand_id
1 'polypeptide(L)'
;SFLQEWGCELTKGDILIKDDISYALQDIEAVIDAATCRPDDSKSIYETDWEGKLNLFNQCEQKGIKRIIFLSILLTEEFRKVPLMDVKFCTEKLLEKSDFNYTIFKCAAFMQGVISQFAIPILDSQAVWMSGSPTKIAYINTQDMANIIVSSIDNSNTFRLSLPLVGPKAWNPNEIISLCEKYSNRKAKIFRVADFILKATQTAVSFFEDSLNVSERLAFAEVMSSGKELNADMSKTLELLEMKNSDMTSLDNYLKEYYEQILKRLKEMEVDLDLEEKKRLPF
;
A
#
# COMPACT_ATOMS: atom_id res chain seq x y z
N SER A 1 15.93 11.10 -11.74
CA SER A 1 14.83 10.25 -11.20
C SER A 1 13.92 9.85 -12.35
N PHE A 2 13.48 8.59 -12.39
CA PHE A 2 12.55 8.11 -13.42
C PHE A 2 11.23 8.91 -13.46
N LEU A 3 10.79 9.48 -12.34
CA LEU A 3 9.62 10.35 -12.30
C LEU A 3 9.83 11.64 -13.11
N GLN A 4 11.02 12.21 -13.08
CA GLN A 4 11.35 13.38 -13.91
C GLN A 4 11.34 13.04 -15.40
N GLU A 5 11.83 11.84 -15.76
CA GLU A 5 11.77 11.34 -17.14
C GLU A 5 10.34 11.17 -17.65
N TRP A 6 9.38 10.96 -16.74
CA TRP A 6 7.94 10.91 -17.02
C TRP A 6 7.25 12.27 -16.96
N GLY A 7 8.02 13.35 -16.80
CA GLY A 7 7.50 14.72 -16.80
C GLY A 7 7.03 15.22 -15.43
N CYS A 8 7.34 14.50 -14.34
CA CYS A 8 7.00 14.99 -13.01
C CYS A 8 8.00 16.06 -12.55
N GLU A 9 7.49 17.15 -12.02
CA GLU A 9 8.27 18.12 -11.27
C GLU A 9 8.47 17.63 -9.83
N LEU A 10 9.74 17.54 -9.38
CA LEU A 10 10.06 17.04 -8.05
C LEU A 10 10.45 18.18 -7.13
N THR A 11 9.74 18.31 -6.02
CA THR A 11 10.07 19.24 -4.93
C THR A 11 10.54 18.45 -3.71
N LYS A 12 11.72 18.80 -3.19
CA LYS A 12 12.22 18.24 -1.94
C LYS A 12 11.68 19.07 -0.79
N GLY A 13 11.09 18.41 0.22
CA GLY A 13 10.56 19.08 1.41
C GLY A 13 10.24 18.10 2.52
N ASP A 14 10.00 18.63 3.72
CA ASP A 14 9.53 17.89 4.89
C ASP A 14 8.08 18.33 5.20
N ILE A 15 7.16 17.40 5.31
CA ILE A 15 5.73 17.66 5.60
C ILE A 15 5.52 18.31 6.99
N LEU A 16 6.53 18.28 7.85
CA LEU A 16 6.51 18.97 9.14
C LEU A 16 6.92 20.45 9.03
N ILE A 17 7.54 20.87 7.92
CA ILE A 17 8.01 22.22 7.67
C ILE A 17 6.99 22.96 6.79
N LYS A 18 6.30 23.95 7.38
CA LYS A 18 5.23 24.69 6.69
C LYS A 18 5.72 25.41 5.43
N ASP A 19 6.93 25.95 5.45
CA ASP A 19 7.49 26.67 4.32
C ASP A 19 7.77 25.73 3.14
N ASP A 20 8.23 24.50 3.40
CA ASP A 20 8.44 23.49 2.37
C ASP A 20 7.10 23.10 1.70
N ILE A 21 6.06 22.91 2.51
CA ILE A 21 4.71 22.63 2.01
C ILE A 21 4.20 23.82 1.20
N SER A 22 4.31 25.04 1.74
CA SER A 22 3.87 26.25 1.08
C SER A 22 4.54 26.44 -0.27
N TYR A 23 5.84 26.11 -0.37
CA TYR A 23 6.57 26.14 -1.64
C TYR A 23 6.07 25.06 -2.62
N ALA A 24 5.89 23.82 -2.16
CA ALA A 24 5.42 22.70 -2.98
C ALA A 24 3.99 22.89 -3.49
N LEU A 25 3.18 23.74 -2.83
CA LEU A 25 1.79 24.02 -3.21
C LEU A 25 1.64 25.26 -4.09
N GLN A 26 2.71 25.79 -4.70
CA GLN A 26 2.60 26.89 -5.66
C GLN A 26 1.96 26.39 -6.96
N ASP A 27 0.98 27.11 -7.45
CA ASP A 27 0.24 26.80 -8.71
C ASP A 27 -0.42 25.41 -8.73
N ILE A 28 -0.78 24.88 -7.54
CA ILE A 28 -1.46 23.59 -7.37
C ILE A 28 -2.96 23.78 -7.16
N GLU A 29 -3.77 23.02 -7.91
CA GLU A 29 -5.23 23.04 -7.84
C GLU A 29 -5.80 21.89 -7.01
N ALA A 30 -5.11 20.73 -6.98
CA ALA A 30 -5.53 19.54 -6.26
C ALA A 30 -4.34 18.84 -5.58
N VAL A 31 -4.58 18.22 -4.44
CA VAL A 31 -3.59 17.46 -3.69
C VAL A 31 -4.03 16.01 -3.54
N ILE A 32 -3.14 15.09 -3.89
CA ILE A 32 -3.29 13.65 -3.62
C ILE A 32 -2.33 13.31 -2.49
N ASP A 33 -2.87 13.03 -1.31
CA ASP A 33 -2.08 12.62 -0.15
C ASP A 33 -1.96 11.10 -0.06
N ALA A 34 -0.83 10.60 -0.58
CA ALA A 34 -0.41 9.20 -0.49
C ALA A 34 0.79 9.00 0.46
N ALA A 35 1.19 10.06 1.18
CA ALA A 35 2.31 10.00 2.11
C ALA A 35 1.94 9.24 3.39
N THR A 36 2.84 8.42 3.88
CA THR A 36 2.73 7.73 5.18
C THR A 36 4.13 7.39 5.69
N CYS A 37 4.29 7.31 7.00
CA CYS A 37 5.53 6.94 7.65
C CYS A 37 5.96 5.52 7.22
N ARG A 38 7.25 5.34 6.93
CA ARG A 38 7.87 4.04 6.62
C ARG A 38 8.56 3.46 7.86
N PRO A 39 8.82 2.13 7.91
CA PRO A 39 9.51 1.51 9.05
C PRO A 39 10.93 2.05 9.30
N ASP A 40 11.59 2.52 8.24
CA ASP A 40 12.96 3.05 8.22
C ASP A 40 13.03 4.59 8.30
N ASP A 41 11.88 5.26 8.39
CA ASP A 41 11.84 6.71 8.58
C ASP A 41 12.26 7.07 10.02
N SER A 42 12.96 8.19 10.14
CA SER A 42 13.34 8.77 11.43
C SER A 42 12.17 9.47 12.16
N LYS A 43 11.07 9.68 11.48
CA LYS A 43 9.84 10.28 11.99
C LYS A 43 8.85 9.21 12.41
N SER A 44 8.07 9.47 13.44
CA SER A 44 6.99 8.60 13.88
C SER A 44 5.77 8.66 12.97
N ILE A 45 4.86 7.69 13.10
CA ILE A 45 3.54 7.71 12.47
C ILE A 45 2.77 8.98 12.90
N TYR A 46 2.86 9.37 14.17
CA TYR A 46 2.18 10.57 14.65
C TYR A 46 2.69 11.85 13.98
N GLU A 47 4.01 12.02 13.90
CA GLU A 47 4.61 13.17 13.20
C GLU A 47 4.20 13.21 11.73
N THR A 48 4.38 12.12 10.99
CA THR A 48 4.14 12.10 9.53
C THR A 48 2.66 12.04 9.17
N ASP A 49 1.92 11.10 9.79
CA ASP A 49 0.53 10.81 9.40
C ASP A 49 -0.51 11.66 10.16
N TRP A 50 -0.12 12.43 11.19
CA TRP A 50 -1.01 13.37 11.86
C TRP A 50 -0.52 14.81 11.78
N GLU A 51 0.60 15.17 12.41
CA GLU A 51 1.08 16.57 12.42
C GLU A 51 1.37 17.06 11.00
N GLY A 52 2.02 16.23 10.17
CA GLY A 52 2.28 16.53 8.77
C GLY A 52 1.00 16.77 7.98
N LYS A 53 -0.06 15.99 8.23
CA LYS A 53 -1.37 16.18 7.56
C LYS A 53 -2.06 17.46 8.00
N LEU A 54 -2.01 17.79 9.29
CA LEU A 54 -2.52 19.08 9.80
C LEU A 54 -1.81 20.25 9.13
N ASN A 55 -0.49 20.20 9.00
CA ASN A 55 0.28 21.23 8.30
C ASN A 55 -0.12 21.32 6.82
N LEU A 56 -0.23 20.18 6.13
CA LEU A 56 -0.62 20.13 4.71
C LEU A 56 -2.00 20.75 4.49
N PHE A 57 -3.01 20.36 5.26
CA PHE A 57 -4.38 20.87 5.08
C PHE A 57 -4.48 22.35 5.42
N ASN A 58 -3.80 22.81 6.49
CA ASN A 58 -3.74 24.24 6.82
C ASN A 58 -3.11 25.06 5.69
N GLN A 59 -2.03 24.57 5.06
CA GLN A 59 -1.42 25.24 3.91
C GLN A 59 -2.32 25.21 2.66
N CYS A 60 -3.06 24.11 2.42
CA CYS A 60 -4.04 24.04 1.36
C CYS A 60 -5.15 25.11 1.55
N GLU A 61 -5.69 25.26 2.77
CA GLU A 61 -6.68 26.29 3.07
C GLU A 61 -6.15 27.71 2.84
N GLN A 62 -4.93 28.01 3.32
CA GLN A 62 -4.31 29.32 3.15
C GLN A 62 -4.09 29.70 1.67
N LYS A 63 -3.82 28.70 0.83
CA LYS A 63 -3.63 28.87 -0.61
C LYS A 63 -4.91 28.75 -1.45
N GLY A 64 -6.05 28.50 -0.80
CA GLY A 64 -7.35 28.37 -1.48
C GLY A 64 -7.51 27.06 -2.26
N ILE A 65 -6.63 26.06 -2.07
CA ILE A 65 -6.74 24.73 -2.67
C ILE A 65 -7.93 24.02 -2.02
N LYS A 66 -8.91 23.61 -2.82
CA LYS A 66 -10.14 22.99 -2.32
C LYS A 66 -10.19 21.49 -2.57
N ARG A 67 -9.46 20.95 -3.55
CA ARG A 67 -9.50 19.55 -3.92
C ARG A 67 -8.45 18.72 -3.17
N ILE A 68 -8.90 17.79 -2.34
CA ILE A 68 -8.04 16.88 -1.58
C ILE A 68 -8.47 15.44 -1.84
N ILE A 69 -7.53 14.59 -2.20
CA ILE A 69 -7.72 13.13 -2.26
C ILE A 69 -6.83 12.50 -1.20
N PHE A 70 -7.41 11.75 -0.29
CA PHE A 70 -6.72 11.14 0.83
C PHE A 70 -6.78 9.61 0.76
N LEU A 71 -5.62 8.95 0.90
CA LEU A 71 -5.55 7.50 0.98
C LEU A 71 -5.61 7.04 2.44
N SER A 72 -6.72 6.41 2.77
CA SER A 72 -6.97 5.80 4.08
C SER A 72 -6.99 4.27 3.98
N ILE A 73 -7.38 3.63 5.08
CA ILE A 73 -7.42 2.17 5.22
C ILE A 73 -8.84 1.74 5.55
N LEU A 74 -9.26 0.54 5.09
CA LEU A 74 -10.54 -0.05 5.52
C LEU A 74 -10.54 -0.33 7.04
N LEU A 75 -11.72 -0.25 7.66
CA LEU A 75 -11.95 -0.60 9.05
C LEU A 75 -11.15 0.24 10.08
N THR A 76 -10.75 1.46 9.74
CA THR A 76 -10.03 2.35 10.67
C THR A 76 -10.79 2.54 11.98
N GLU A 77 -12.10 2.65 11.95
CA GLU A 77 -12.96 2.83 13.13
C GLU A 77 -12.99 1.62 14.07
N GLU A 78 -12.74 0.41 13.53
CA GLU A 78 -12.78 -0.82 14.32
C GLU A 78 -11.45 -1.12 15.02
N PHE A 79 -10.34 -0.64 14.48
CA PHE A 79 -8.98 -0.92 14.95
C PHE A 79 -8.29 0.32 15.55
N ARG A 80 -9.05 1.19 16.24
CA ARG A 80 -8.56 2.43 16.88
C ARG A 80 -7.42 2.24 17.89
N LYS A 81 -7.17 1.00 18.34
CA LYS A 81 -6.03 0.69 19.22
C LYS A 81 -4.71 0.54 18.46
N VAL A 82 -4.76 0.41 17.15
CA VAL A 82 -3.58 0.35 16.27
C VAL A 82 -3.23 1.76 15.85
N PRO A 83 -2.03 2.29 16.17
CA PRO A 83 -1.68 3.70 15.98
C PRO A 83 -1.96 4.23 14.57
N LEU A 84 -1.52 3.52 13.53
CA LEU A 84 -1.77 3.92 12.14
C LEU A 84 -3.26 3.99 11.80
N MET A 85 -4.06 3.05 12.30
CA MET A 85 -5.50 3.02 12.05
C MET A 85 -6.21 4.19 12.75
N ASP A 86 -5.78 4.52 13.97
CA ASP A 86 -6.34 5.64 14.74
C ASP A 86 -6.04 6.99 14.07
N VAL A 87 -4.80 7.19 13.65
CA VAL A 87 -4.39 8.42 12.97
C VAL A 87 -5.13 8.57 11.63
N LYS A 88 -5.25 7.51 10.84
CA LYS A 88 -6.03 7.54 9.59
C LYS A 88 -7.50 7.87 9.86
N PHE A 89 -8.12 7.27 10.87
CA PHE A 89 -9.49 7.59 11.28
C PHE A 89 -9.64 9.06 11.70
N CYS A 90 -8.72 9.59 12.51
CA CYS A 90 -8.75 11.00 12.93
C CYS A 90 -8.63 11.94 11.72
N THR A 91 -7.79 11.62 10.74
CA THR A 91 -7.63 12.39 9.50
C THR A 91 -8.90 12.34 8.64
N GLU A 92 -9.55 11.16 8.53
CA GLU A 92 -10.87 11.05 7.89
C GLU A 92 -11.88 12.01 8.52
N LYS A 93 -11.98 12.01 9.86
CA LYS A 93 -12.92 12.88 10.58
C LYS A 93 -12.58 14.36 10.46
N LEU A 94 -11.31 14.70 10.32
CA LEU A 94 -10.88 16.07 10.05
C LEU A 94 -11.36 16.53 8.66
N LEU A 95 -11.15 15.72 7.62
CA LEU A 95 -11.61 16.00 6.27
C LEU A 95 -13.14 16.08 6.17
N GLU A 96 -13.87 15.16 6.81
CA GLU A 96 -15.33 15.14 6.83
C GLU A 96 -15.93 16.45 7.40
N LYS A 97 -15.24 17.10 8.34
CA LYS A 97 -15.65 18.37 8.97
C LYS A 97 -15.12 19.61 8.24
N SER A 98 -14.23 19.44 7.28
CA SER A 98 -13.62 20.56 6.54
C SER A 98 -14.52 21.06 5.40
N ASP A 99 -14.14 22.20 4.82
CA ASP A 99 -14.76 22.76 3.62
C ASP A 99 -14.09 22.30 2.30
N PHE A 100 -13.23 21.28 2.36
CA PHE A 100 -12.59 20.71 1.20
C PHE A 100 -13.57 19.90 0.34
N ASN A 101 -13.34 19.90 -0.94
CA ASN A 101 -13.91 18.92 -1.88
C ASN A 101 -13.07 17.64 -1.80
N TYR A 102 -13.11 16.98 -0.65
CA TYR A 102 -12.32 15.80 -0.43
C TYR A 102 -12.89 14.54 -1.11
N THR A 103 -12.02 13.56 -1.40
CA THR A 103 -12.39 12.16 -1.59
C THR A 103 -11.46 11.33 -0.72
N ILE A 104 -12.02 10.49 0.14
CA ILE A 104 -11.27 9.57 0.98
C ILE A 104 -11.37 8.18 0.34
N PHE A 105 -10.25 7.63 -0.12
CA PHE A 105 -10.20 6.25 -0.60
C PHE A 105 -9.74 5.32 0.50
N LYS A 106 -10.62 4.37 0.88
CA LYS A 106 -10.34 3.37 1.92
C LYS A 106 -9.79 2.09 1.28
N CYS A 107 -8.47 1.89 1.38
CA CYS A 107 -7.74 0.78 0.79
C CYS A 107 -7.69 -0.44 1.72
N ALA A 108 -7.65 -1.65 1.14
CA ALA A 108 -7.36 -2.88 1.91
C ALA A 108 -5.84 -3.14 1.96
N ALA A 109 -5.26 -3.56 0.84
CA ALA A 109 -3.83 -3.80 0.66
C ALA A 109 -3.47 -3.79 -0.83
N PHE A 110 -2.17 -3.82 -1.13
CA PHE A 110 -1.66 -3.73 -2.49
C PHE A 110 -1.08 -5.05 -2.98
N MET A 111 -1.31 -5.40 -4.25
CA MET A 111 -0.78 -6.63 -4.88
C MET A 111 0.74 -6.68 -4.85
N GLN A 112 1.41 -5.52 -4.89
CA GLN A 112 2.87 -5.42 -4.81
C GLN A 112 3.43 -6.01 -3.50
N GLY A 113 2.69 -5.89 -2.39
CA GLY A 113 3.06 -6.51 -1.12
C GLY A 113 3.01 -8.04 -1.14
N VAL A 114 2.17 -8.64 -1.99
CA VAL A 114 2.08 -10.10 -2.15
C VAL A 114 3.37 -10.67 -2.72
N ILE A 115 4.08 -9.90 -3.56
CA ILE A 115 5.33 -10.35 -4.17
C ILE A 115 6.39 -10.61 -3.11
N SER A 116 6.66 -9.66 -2.23
CA SER A 116 7.67 -9.80 -1.18
C SER A 116 7.25 -10.78 -0.09
N GLN A 117 5.97 -10.86 0.21
CA GLN A 117 5.46 -11.70 1.30
C GLN A 117 5.33 -13.17 0.90
N PHE A 118 4.97 -13.48 -0.34
CA PHE A 118 4.67 -14.83 -0.79
C PHE A 118 5.47 -15.25 -2.02
N ALA A 119 5.48 -14.45 -3.10
CA ALA A 119 6.00 -14.88 -4.39
C ALA A 119 7.52 -15.11 -4.36
N ILE A 120 8.29 -14.15 -3.86
CA ILE A 120 9.76 -14.25 -3.76
C ILE A 120 10.17 -15.38 -2.81
N PRO A 121 9.66 -15.48 -1.56
CA PRO A 121 10.04 -16.58 -0.68
C PRO A 121 9.78 -17.96 -1.28
N ILE A 122 8.65 -18.16 -1.97
CA ILE A 122 8.33 -19.44 -2.59
C ILE A 122 9.27 -19.72 -3.77
N LEU A 123 9.55 -18.73 -4.61
CA LEU A 123 10.48 -18.84 -5.73
C LEU A 123 11.90 -19.18 -5.25
N ASP A 124 12.36 -18.58 -4.17
CA ASP A 124 13.69 -18.78 -3.59
C ASP A 124 13.75 -19.96 -2.62
N SER A 125 12.67 -20.74 -2.48
CA SER A 125 12.57 -21.86 -1.53
C SER A 125 12.80 -21.46 -0.07
N GLN A 126 12.52 -20.20 0.25
CA GLN A 126 12.56 -19.65 1.62
C GLN A 126 11.24 -19.91 2.35
N ALA A 127 11.22 -19.63 3.66
CA ALA A 127 10.04 -19.78 4.48
C ALA A 127 9.02 -18.64 4.24
N VAL A 128 7.75 -19.01 4.06
CA VAL A 128 6.63 -18.09 4.14
C VAL A 128 6.13 -18.04 5.58
N TRP A 129 6.21 -16.87 6.20
CA TRP A 129 5.78 -16.67 7.59
C TRP A 129 4.32 -16.28 7.64
N MET A 130 3.54 -17.03 8.42
CA MET A 130 2.13 -16.78 8.65
C MET A 130 1.84 -16.66 10.15
N SER A 131 0.95 -15.75 10.51
CA SER A 131 0.53 -15.51 11.89
C SER A 131 -0.98 -15.31 11.97
N GLY A 132 -1.55 -15.57 13.14
CA GLY A 132 -2.94 -15.32 13.44
C GLY A 132 -3.95 -16.12 12.63
N SER A 133 -5.17 -15.62 12.63
CA SER A 133 -6.26 -16.17 11.82
C SER A 133 -6.13 -15.72 10.36
N PRO A 134 -6.35 -16.63 9.39
CA PRO A 134 -6.28 -16.26 7.98
C PRO A 134 -7.29 -15.17 7.64
N THR A 135 -6.83 -13.96 7.44
CA THR A 135 -7.66 -12.82 7.02
C THR A 135 -7.78 -12.81 5.51
N LYS A 136 -9.00 -12.67 5.01
CA LYS A 136 -9.24 -12.45 3.57
C LYS A 136 -9.05 -10.97 3.26
N ILE A 137 -8.26 -10.68 2.22
CA ILE A 137 -7.88 -9.31 1.84
C ILE A 137 -8.10 -9.12 0.35
N ALA A 138 -8.82 -8.07 -0.02
CA ALA A 138 -9.05 -7.66 -1.41
C ALA A 138 -7.89 -6.75 -1.88
N TYR A 139 -6.80 -7.37 -2.31
CA TYR A 139 -5.62 -6.67 -2.82
C TYR A 139 -5.92 -5.95 -4.13
N ILE A 140 -5.54 -4.68 -4.22
CA ILE A 140 -5.65 -3.88 -5.45
C ILE A 140 -4.27 -3.70 -6.10
N ASN A 141 -4.23 -3.69 -7.44
CA ASN A 141 -3.05 -3.28 -8.19
C ASN A 141 -2.85 -1.76 -8.06
N THR A 142 -1.63 -1.31 -7.78
CA THR A 142 -1.34 0.12 -7.64
C THR A 142 -1.55 0.91 -8.93
N GLN A 143 -1.46 0.28 -10.11
CA GLN A 143 -1.80 0.94 -11.37
C GLN A 143 -3.30 1.21 -11.50
N ASP A 144 -4.15 0.23 -11.14
CA ASP A 144 -5.60 0.41 -11.12
C ASP A 144 -5.99 1.47 -10.08
N MET A 145 -5.36 1.43 -8.91
CA MET A 145 -5.53 2.45 -7.87
C MET A 145 -5.20 3.85 -8.41
N ALA A 146 -4.07 4.00 -9.10
CA ALA A 146 -3.66 5.29 -9.67
C ALA A 146 -4.67 5.78 -10.71
N ASN A 147 -5.17 4.90 -11.58
CA ASN A 147 -6.18 5.23 -12.58
C ASN A 147 -7.48 5.73 -11.92
N ILE A 148 -7.95 5.04 -10.87
CA ILE A 148 -9.15 5.41 -10.10
C ILE A 148 -8.95 6.78 -9.43
N ILE A 149 -7.81 7.02 -8.80
CA ILE A 149 -7.48 8.28 -8.13
C ILE A 149 -7.46 9.43 -9.14
N VAL A 150 -6.75 9.27 -10.26
CA VAL A 150 -6.65 10.30 -11.30
C VAL A 150 -8.02 10.61 -11.91
N SER A 151 -8.84 9.59 -12.20
CA SER A 151 -10.19 9.77 -12.73
C SER A 151 -11.13 10.50 -11.75
N SER A 152 -10.79 10.53 -10.47
CA SER A 152 -11.59 11.21 -9.43
C SER A 152 -11.21 12.68 -9.24
N ILE A 153 -10.08 13.17 -9.77
CA ILE A 153 -9.57 14.52 -9.49
C ILE A 153 -10.63 15.58 -9.83
N ASP A 154 -11.11 15.59 -11.06
CA ASP A 154 -12.07 16.57 -11.57
C ASP A 154 -13.53 16.08 -11.54
N ASN A 155 -13.77 14.87 -11.01
CA ASN A 155 -15.12 14.30 -10.97
C ASN A 155 -15.86 14.75 -9.70
N SER A 156 -16.72 15.75 -9.85
CA SER A 156 -17.50 16.30 -8.72
C SER A 156 -18.43 15.28 -8.05
N ASN A 157 -18.80 14.19 -8.73
CA ASN A 157 -19.62 13.12 -8.13
C ASN A 157 -18.87 12.38 -7.02
N THR A 158 -17.55 12.51 -6.95
CA THR A 158 -16.72 11.90 -5.89
C THR A 158 -16.44 12.84 -4.72
N PHE A 159 -16.86 14.12 -4.83
CA PHE A 159 -16.57 15.13 -3.82
C PHE A 159 -17.31 14.84 -2.51
N ARG A 160 -16.61 15.04 -1.40
CA ARG A 160 -17.08 14.84 -0.02
C ARG A 160 -17.58 13.42 0.26
N LEU A 161 -16.97 12.44 -0.42
CA LEU A 161 -17.27 11.02 -0.23
C LEU A 161 -16.08 10.24 0.32
N SER A 162 -16.41 9.24 1.15
CA SER A 162 -15.51 8.14 1.52
C SER A 162 -15.89 6.92 0.69
N LEU A 163 -14.97 6.44 -0.14
CA LEU A 163 -15.18 5.39 -1.13
C LEU A 163 -14.21 4.23 -0.89
N PRO A 164 -14.65 2.97 -0.99
CA PRO A 164 -13.73 1.84 -0.98
C PRO A 164 -12.82 1.85 -2.20
N LEU A 165 -11.59 1.38 -2.02
CA LEU A 165 -10.60 1.21 -3.06
C LEU A 165 -9.87 -0.11 -2.86
N VAL A 166 -10.46 -1.18 -3.36
CA VAL A 166 -10.06 -2.57 -3.13
C VAL A 166 -10.03 -3.35 -4.44
N GLY A 167 -9.35 -4.49 -4.45
CA GLY A 167 -9.30 -5.37 -5.61
C GLY A 167 -10.62 -6.13 -5.84
N PRO A 168 -10.75 -6.78 -7.01
CA PRO A 168 -12.02 -7.40 -7.43
C PRO A 168 -12.44 -8.64 -6.64
N LYS A 169 -11.52 -9.22 -5.85
CA LYS A 169 -11.77 -10.41 -5.02
C LYS A 169 -10.88 -10.37 -3.77
N ALA A 170 -11.45 -10.77 -2.63
CA ALA A 170 -10.70 -11.02 -1.40
C ALA A 170 -10.07 -12.43 -1.42
N TRP A 171 -8.79 -12.50 -1.06
CA TRP A 171 -7.97 -13.70 -1.05
C TRP A 171 -7.48 -14.03 0.34
N ASN A 172 -7.54 -15.29 0.76
CA ASN A 172 -6.86 -15.72 1.96
C ASN A 172 -5.41 -16.14 1.66
N PRO A 173 -4.50 -16.14 2.67
CA PRO A 173 -3.10 -16.46 2.45
C PRO A 173 -2.84 -17.84 1.82
N ASN A 174 -3.67 -18.86 2.11
CA ASN A 174 -3.50 -20.20 1.53
C ASN A 174 -3.86 -20.22 0.02
N GLU A 175 -4.87 -19.45 -0.39
CA GLU A 175 -5.21 -19.29 -1.82
C GLU A 175 -4.05 -18.61 -2.56
N ILE A 176 -3.44 -17.57 -1.96
CA ILE A 176 -2.29 -16.86 -2.53
C ILE A 176 -1.08 -17.80 -2.67
N ILE A 177 -0.77 -18.56 -1.62
CA ILE A 177 0.29 -19.56 -1.64
C ILE A 177 0.05 -20.57 -2.78
N SER A 178 -1.18 -21.07 -2.92
CA SER A 178 -1.53 -22.01 -3.99
C SER A 178 -1.32 -21.42 -5.39
N LEU A 179 -1.63 -20.13 -5.60
CA LEU A 179 -1.31 -19.45 -6.87
C LEU A 179 0.20 -19.33 -7.09
N CYS A 180 0.96 -18.94 -6.06
CA CYS A 180 2.41 -18.84 -6.14
C CYS A 180 3.06 -20.21 -6.44
N GLU A 181 2.61 -21.28 -5.78
CA GLU A 181 3.06 -22.65 -6.09
C GLU A 181 2.76 -23.06 -7.53
N LYS A 182 1.54 -22.75 -8.02
CA LYS A 182 1.10 -23.04 -9.40
C LYS A 182 2.01 -22.38 -10.43
N TYR A 183 2.32 -21.09 -10.25
CA TYR A 183 3.08 -20.32 -11.24
C TYR A 183 4.60 -20.48 -11.12
N SER A 184 5.13 -20.70 -9.91
CA SER A 184 6.56 -20.97 -9.70
C SER A 184 6.95 -22.41 -9.96
N ASN A 185 6.00 -23.35 -10.00
CA ASN A 185 6.22 -24.79 -9.96
C ASN A 185 7.09 -25.25 -8.76
N ARG A 186 6.98 -24.53 -7.62
CA ARG A 186 7.72 -24.82 -6.38
C ARG A 186 6.75 -24.96 -5.21
N LYS A 187 7.12 -25.74 -4.19
CA LYS A 187 6.33 -25.94 -2.99
C LYS A 187 6.73 -24.93 -1.91
N ALA A 188 5.73 -24.31 -1.29
CA ALA A 188 5.92 -23.38 -0.20
C ALA A 188 6.39 -24.08 1.09
N LYS A 189 7.35 -23.50 1.79
CA LYS A 189 7.72 -23.86 3.14
C LYS A 189 7.01 -22.91 4.09
N ILE A 190 5.92 -23.36 4.74
CA ILE A 190 5.09 -22.53 5.59
C ILE A 190 5.52 -22.64 7.05
N PHE A 191 5.86 -21.51 7.67
CA PHE A 191 6.11 -21.41 9.10
C PHE A 191 4.99 -20.61 9.77
N ARG A 192 4.35 -21.21 10.78
CA ARG A 192 3.30 -20.54 11.55
C ARG A 192 3.88 -20.00 12.85
N VAL A 193 3.75 -18.69 13.04
CA VAL A 193 4.12 -18.02 14.29
C VAL A 193 2.89 -17.92 15.17
N ALA A 194 3.00 -18.36 16.42
CA ALA A 194 1.91 -18.23 17.36
C ALA A 194 1.70 -16.74 17.75
N ASP A 195 0.46 -16.31 17.89
CA ASP A 195 0.07 -14.91 18.15
C ASP A 195 0.73 -14.33 19.40
N PHE A 196 0.94 -15.16 20.44
CA PHE A 196 1.60 -14.69 21.66
C PHE A 196 3.07 -14.31 21.43
N ILE A 197 3.76 -14.95 20.46
CA ILE A 197 5.15 -14.61 20.11
C ILE A 197 5.18 -13.23 19.44
N LEU A 198 4.25 -12.94 18.53
CA LEU A 198 4.15 -11.62 17.89
C LEU A 198 3.89 -10.51 18.91
N LYS A 199 2.94 -10.74 19.84
CA LYS A 199 2.64 -9.78 20.91
C LYS A 199 3.83 -9.56 21.85
N ALA A 200 4.54 -10.64 22.22
CA ALA A 200 5.75 -10.54 23.03
C ALA A 200 6.86 -9.75 22.32
N THR A 201 7.06 -10.00 21.01
CA THR A 201 8.04 -9.27 20.20
C THR A 201 7.67 -7.80 20.10
N GLN A 202 6.41 -7.47 19.83
CA GLN A 202 5.92 -6.10 19.79
C GLN A 202 6.20 -5.36 21.10
N THR A 203 5.88 -5.99 22.25
CA THR A 203 6.13 -5.41 23.57
C THR A 203 7.62 -5.25 23.83
N ALA A 204 8.46 -6.21 23.46
CA ALA A 204 9.90 -6.12 23.66
C ALA A 204 10.51 -4.99 22.80
N VAL A 205 10.09 -4.89 21.53
CA VAL A 205 10.59 -3.86 20.59
C VAL A 205 10.15 -2.45 21.01
N SER A 206 8.97 -2.28 21.62
CA SER A 206 8.48 -0.96 22.06
C SER A 206 9.29 -0.30 23.19
N PHE A 207 10.18 -1.05 23.85
CA PHE A 207 11.09 -0.49 24.86
C PHE A 207 12.33 0.20 24.29
N PHE A 208 12.56 0.09 22.98
CA PHE A 208 13.70 0.73 22.31
C PHE A 208 13.23 1.92 21.49
N GLU A 209 13.71 3.12 21.80
CA GLU A 209 13.29 4.38 21.14
C GLU A 209 13.50 4.34 19.63
N ASP A 210 14.59 3.78 19.14
CA ASP A 210 14.90 3.67 17.70
C ASP A 210 14.01 2.68 16.94
N SER A 211 13.10 1.98 17.63
CA SER A 211 12.24 0.93 17.06
C SER A 211 10.75 1.24 17.16
N LEU A 212 10.35 2.47 17.46
CA LEU A 212 8.94 2.86 17.58
C LEU A 212 8.13 2.52 16.34
N ASN A 213 8.62 2.88 15.16
CA ASN A 213 7.94 2.58 13.90
C ASN A 213 7.82 1.07 13.64
N VAL A 214 8.79 0.26 14.09
CA VAL A 214 8.72 -1.21 14.01
C VAL A 214 7.63 -1.75 14.93
N SER A 215 7.55 -1.25 16.17
CA SER A 215 6.50 -1.63 17.13
C SER A 215 5.10 -1.27 16.61
N GLU A 216 4.92 -0.08 16.06
CA GLU A 216 3.66 0.39 15.50
C GLU A 216 3.25 -0.41 14.25
N ARG A 217 4.23 -0.86 13.44
CA ARG A 217 4.01 -1.75 12.30
C ARG A 217 3.65 -3.16 12.72
N LEU A 218 4.25 -3.67 13.78
CA LEU A 218 3.85 -4.95 14.38
C LEU A 218 2.42 -4.88 14.92
N ALA A 219 1.99 -3.72 15.46
CA ALA A 219 0.59 -3.50 15.82
C ALA A 219 -0.35 -3.60 14.61
N PHE A 220 0.07 -3.12 13.43
CA PHE A 220 -0.71 -3.28 12.20
C PHE A 220 -0.85 -4.76 11.76
N ALA A 221 0.08 -5.63 12.12
CA ALA A 221 -0.05 -7.07 11.88
C ALA A 221 -1.29 -7.66 12.58
N GLU A 222 -1.79 -7.04 13.67
CA GLU A 222 -3.07 -7.41 14.30
C GLU A 222 -4.25 -7.27 13.33
N VAL A 223 -4.29 -6.20 12.55
CA VAL A 223 -5.32 -6.00 11.52
C VAL A 223 -5.26 -7.09 10.47
N MET A 224 -4.06 -7.39 9.97
CA MET A 224 -3.82 -8.38 8.91
C MET A 224 -4.04 -9.82 9.35
N SER A 225 -4.05 -10.09 10.66
CA SER A 225 -4.23 -11.42 11.27
C SER A 225 -5.51 -11.53 12.11
N SER A 226 -6.38 -10.55 12.04
CA SER A 226 -7.60 -10.47 12.85
C SER A 226 -8.66 -11.52 12.49
N GLY A 227 -8.59 -12.11 11.30
CA GLY A 227 -9.65 -12.94 10.72
C GLY A 227 -10.83 -12.15 10.15
N LYS A 228 -10.88 -10.82 10.37
CA LYS A 228 -11.89 -9.96 9.75
C LYS A 228 -11.55 -9.72 8.28
N GLU A 229 -12.53 -9.83 7.41
CA GLU A 229 -12.33 -9.63 5.98
C GLU A 229 -12.06 -8.14 5.67
N LEU A 230 -10.92 -7.88 5.04
CA LEU A 230 -10.56 -6.56 4.50
C LEU A 230 -11.05 -6.48 3.04
N ASN A 231 -12.33 -6.25 2.88
CA ASN A 231 -13.01 -6.18 1.59
C ASN A 231 -14.17 -5.17 1.67
N ALA A 232 -14.59 -4.67 0.52
CA ALA A 232 -15.76 -3.80 0.40
C ALA A 232 -16.34 -3.88 -1.01
N ASP A 233 -17.61 -3.50 -1.16
CA ASP A 233 -18.25 -3.40 -2.48
C ASP A 233 -17.77 -2.15 -3.22
N MET A 234 -17.16 -2.36 -4.38
CA MET A 234 -16.64 -1.31 -5.27
C MET A 234 -17.69 -0.75 -6.23
N SER A 235 -18.90 -1.29 -6.26
CA SER A 235 -19.93 -0.95 -7.27
C SER A 235 -20.17 0.55 -7.35
N LYS A 236 -20.33 1.22 -6.20
CA LYS A 236 -20.53 2.68 -6.16
C LYS A 236 -19.31 3.45 -6.65
N THR A 237 -18.10 3.04 -6.26
CA THR A 237 -16.86 3.70 -6.70
C THR A 237 -16.71 3.62 -8.22
N LEU A 238 -16.92 2.43 -8.77
CA LEU A 238 -16.79 2.18 -10.21
C LEU A 238 -17.89 2.89 -11.00
N GLU A 239 -19.15 2.90 -10.51
CA GLU A 239 -20.26 3.62 -11.13
C GLU A 239 -19.98 5.13 -11.25
N LEU A 240 -19.53 5.76 -10.14
CA LEU A 240 -19.21 7.20 -10.11
C LEU A 240 -18.09 7.58 -11.07
N LEU A 241 -17.18 6.66 -11.38
CA LEU A 241 -16.03 6.86 -12.26
C LEU A 241 -16.23 6.28 -13.67
N GLU A 242 -17.44 5.76 -13.97
CA GLU A 242 -17.78 5.15 -15.26
C GLU A 242 -16.84 3.97 -15.65
N MET A 243 -16.33 3.26 -14.65
CA MET A 243 -15.41 2.13 -14.79
C MET A 243 -16.15 0.80 -14.55
N LYS A 244 -15.56 -0.30 -15.03
CA LYS A 244 -16.10 -1.65 -14.83
C LYS A 244 -15.16 -2.50 -13.99
N ASN A 245 -15.72 -3.41 -13.22
CA ASN A 245 -14.92 -4.36 -12.43
C ASN A 245 -14.04 -5.27 -13.31
N SER A 246 -14.46 -5.52 -14.57
CA SER A 246 -13.65 -6.27 -15.56
C SER A 246 -12.36 -5.56 -15.98
N ASP A 247 -12.28 -4.25 -15.77
CA ASP A 247 -11.13 -3.42 -16.16
C ASP A 247 -10.04 -3.47 -15.09
N MET A 248 -10.36 -4.03 -13.91
CA MET A 248 -9.42 -4.15 -12.80
C MET A 248 -8.60 -5.43 -12.91
N THR A 249 -7.33 -5.32 -12.58
CA THR A 249 -6.39 -6.44 -12.55
C THR A 249 -6.78 -7.44 -11.46
N SER A 250 -6.93 -8.73 -11.80
CA SER A 250 -7.07 -9.78 -10.80
C SER A 250 -5.71 -10.19 -10.21
N LEU A 251 -5.68 -10.64 -8.95
CA LEU A 251 -4.43 -11.12 -8.35
C LEU A 251 -3.87 -12.35 -9.07
N ASP A 252 -4.74 -13.21 -9.64
CA ASP A 252 -4.32 -14.37 -10.44
C ASP A 252 -3.54 -13.93 -11.68
N ASN A 253 -4.06 -12.97 -12.45
CA ASN A 253 -3.38 -12.42 -13.62
C ASN A 253 -2.08 -11.70 -13.24
N TYR A 254 -2.12 -10.88 -12.17
CA TYR A 254 -0.96 -10.14 -11.67
C TYR A 254 0.20 -11.08 -11.30
N LEU A 255 -0.07 -12.16 -10.57
CA LEU A 255 0.94 -13.15 -10.19
C LEU A 255 1.43 -13.95 -11.41
N LYS A 256 0.53 -14.32 -12.33
CA LYS A 256 0.89 -14.99 -13.57
C LYS A 256 1.89 -14.17 -14.38
N GLU A 257 1.58 -12.92 -14.66
CA GLU A 257 2.47 -12.00 -15.39
C GLU A 257 3.81 -11.79 -14.67
N TYR A 258 3.78 -11.62 -13.34
CA TYR A 258 5.01 -11.50 -12.54
C TYR A 258 5.93 -12.71 -12.72
N TYR A 259 5.39 -13.92 -12.56
CA TYR A 259 6.19 -15.14 -12.70
C TYR A 259 6.66 -15.37 -14.13
N GLU A 260 5.85 -15.09 -15.15
CA GLU A 260 6.25 -15.18 -16.55
C GLU A 260 7.45 -14.26 -16.85
N GLN A 261 7.39 -13.01 -16.36
CA GLN A 261 8.47 -12.05 -16.54
C GLN A 261 9.76 -12.45 -15.80
N ILE A 262 9.66 -12.86 -14.54
CA ILE A 262 10.84 -13.22 -13.74
C ILE A 262 11.50 -14.49 -14.24
N LEU A 263 10.70 -15.52 -14.59
CA LEU A 263 11.23 -16.78 -15.14
C LEU A 263 11.86 -16.58 -16.52
N LYS A 264 11.32 -15.69 -17.34
CA LYS A 264 11.95 -15.31 -18.61
C LYS A 264 13.31 -14.66 -18.39
N ARG A 265 13.42 -13.69 -17.49
CA ARG A 265 14.69 -13.02 -17.14
C ARG A 265 15.72 -14.01 -16.60
N LEU A 266 15.32 -14.93 -15.72
CA LEU A 266 16.23 -15.94 -15.18
C LEU A 266 16.79 -16.85 -16.28
N LYS A 267 15.97 -17.28 -17.25
CA LYS A 267 16.42 -18.05 -18.40
C LYS A 267 17.39 -17.28 -19.29
N GLU A 268 17.11 -15.99 -19.53
CA GLU A 268 18.01 -15.13 -20.31
C GLU A 268 19.37 -14.98 -19.60
N MET A 269 19.41 -14.79 -18.30
CA MET A 269 20.65 -14.71 -17.51
C MET A 269 21.42 -16.03 -17.50
N GLU A 270 20.74 -17.19 -17.39
CA GLU A 270 21.39 -18.50 -17.48
C GLU A 270 22.03 -18.74 -18.87
N VAL A 271 21.35 -18.33 -19.95
CA VAL A 271 21.90 -18.41 -21.32
C VAL A 271 23.12 -17.51 -21.48
N ASP A 272 23.10 -16.30 -20.92
CA ASP A 272 24.25 -15.37 -20.99
C ASP A 272 25.44 -15.89 -20.18
N LEU A 273 25.22 -16.50 -19.01
CA LEU A 273 26.27 -17.14 -18.21
C LEU A 273 26.89 -18.32 -18.95
N ASP A 274 26.09 -19.18 -19.54
CA ASP A 274 26.58 -20.31 -20.37
C ASP A 274 27.41 -19.84 -21.57
N LEU A 275 27.02 -18.73 -22.19
CA LEU A 275 27.77 -18.13 -23.29
C LEU A 275 29.09 -17.50 -22.83
N GLU A 276 29.13 -16.88 -21.65
CA GLU A 276 30.37 -16.34 -21.07
C GLU A 276 31.33 -17.45 -20.61
N GLU A 277 30.80 -18.53 -20.02
CA GLU A 277 31.61 -19.68 -19.64
C GLU A 277 32.23 -20.37 -20.87
N LYS A 278 31.44 -20.55 -21.96
CA LYS A 278 31.94 -21.09 -23.25
C LYS A 278 33.01 -20.20 -23.89
N LYS A 279 32.96 -18.86 -23.68
CA LYS A 279 34.01 -17.95 -24.17
C LYS A 279 35.29 -18.02 -23.33
N ARG A 280 35.25 -18.54 -22.09
CA ARG A 280 36.40 -18.68 -21.20
C ARG A 280 37.10 -20.02 -21.31
N LEU A 281 36.52 -21.00 -22.05
CA LEU A 281 37.20 -22.29 -22.33
C LEU A 281 38.32 -22.05 -23.36
N PRO A 282 39.59 -22.35 -23.05
CA PRO A 282 40.64 -22.32 -24.03
C PRO A 282 40.40 -23.41 -25.09
N PHE A 283 40.46 -23.05 -26.35
CA PHE A 283 40.42 -23.98 -27.47
C PHE A 283 41.67 -24.88 -27.45
#